data_4db0c3fbb90f50c93c2b839f0d592409
#
_entry.id   4db0c3fbb90f50c93c2b839f0d592409
#
_cell.length_a   1.000
_cell.length_b   1.000
_cell.length_c   1.000
_cell.angle_alpha   90.00
_cell.angle_beta   90.00
_cell.angle_gamma   90.00
#
_symmetry.space_group_name_H-M   'P 1'
#
loop_
_entity.id
_entity.type
_entity.pdbx_description
1 polymer ?
#
loop_
_entity_poly.entity_id
_entity_poly.type
_entity_poly.pdbx_seq_one_letter_code
_entity_poly.pdbx_strand_id
1 'polypeptide(L)'
;MDTRWVLTENQHISGALPGLPTPIKSLLASRGISSLEEIQLFLNPPHKLPYDPLKLPGMDKALRRIYQALKQEQCIGVFGDFDVDGITATAIIKEGLGTFGIPVIPYIPDRASEGHGLSKNAIEYFKSQSVVLIITVDCGVTSIDEVTYANQMGIDVIITDHHVPGDSIPDALAIINPRVEGRSYPYLHLSGAGLAFKLIQGLYEFIDQPWPINLLELAAMGTIADLVPLTDENRYIVSQGLVALSQTKRPGLLALYKFAKVNPLLLTSETVSYQLGPRINSSGRMANAGISLDLLTTESEDEAYRLAVQLESLNDQRRTLSARSYETALSKVNLEDALPQV
;
A
#
# COMPACT_ATOMS: atom_id res chain seq x y z
N MET A 1 -36.88 -18.51 1.18
CA MET A 1 -36.18 -18.05 2.41
C MET A 1 -36.72 -16.66 2.72
N ASP A 2 -37.31 -16.50 3.91
CA ASP A 2 -37.79 -15.19 4.35
C ASP A 2 -36.58 -14.33 4.74
N THR A 3 -36.29 -13.33 3.94
CA THR A 3 -35.22 -12.37 4.23
C THR A 3 -35.66 -11.43 5.32
N ARG A 4 -35.06 -11.51 6.51
CA ARG A 4 -35.31 -10.58 7.60
C ARG A 4 -34.37 -9.37 7.49
N TRP A 5 -34.94 -8.20 7.28
CA TRP A 5 -34.17 -6.95 7.33
C TRP A 5 -33.92 -6.58 8.80
N VAL A 6 -32.65 -6.43 9.16
CA VAL A 6 -32.23 -5.89 10.45
C VAL A 6 -31.77 -4.46 10.21
N LEU A 7 -32.57 -3.50 10.64
CA LEU A 7 -32.17 -2.10 10.64
C LEU A 7 -31.31 -1.86 11.89
N THR A 8 -30.12 -1.28 11.70
CA THR A 8 -29.33 -0.74 12.80
C THR A 8 -30.13 0.35 13.49
N GLU A 9 -30.26 0.27 14.82
CA GLU A 9 -30.91 1.32 15.61
C GLU A 9 -30.23 2.67 15.28
N ASN A 10 -31.05 3.70 15.05
CA ASN A 10 -30.59 5.04 14.73
C ASN A 10 -29.68 5.54 15.86
N GLN A 11 -28.37 5.48 15.68
CA GLN A 11 -27.45 6.27 16.49
C GLN A 11 -27.70 7.75 16.13
N HIS A 12 -28.28 8.48 17.06
CA HIS A 12 -28.55 9.90 16.86
C HIS A 12 -27.23 10.68 16.85
N ILE A 13 -26.95 11.34 15.74
CA ILE A 13 -25.92 12.38 15.72
C ILE A 13 -26.43 13.51 16.61
N SER A 14 -25.80 13.69 17.76
CA SER A 14 -26.05 14.82 18.65
C SER A 14 -25.50 16.09 18.00
N GLY A 15 -26.35 16.90 17.43
CA GLY A 15 -26.01 18.17 16.81
C GLY A 15 -26.70 18.34 15.46
N ALA A 16 -27.39 19.46 15.30
CA ALA A 16 -28.00 19.81 14.03
C ALA A 16 -26.90 20.23 13.06
N LEU A 17 -26.56 19.35 12.09
CA LEU A 17 -25.87 19.78 10.87
C LEU A 17 -26.92 20.36 9.92
N PRO A 18 -27.03 21.69 9.81
CA PRO A 18 -27.95 22.31 8.88
C PRO A 18 -27.57 21.85 7.46
N GLY A 19 -28.56 21.36 6.71
CA GLY A 19 -28.36 21.01 5.30
C GLY A 19 -27.99 19.54 5.00
N LEU A 20 -27.61 18.72 5.97
CA LEU A 20 -27.32 17.30 5.70
C LEU A 20 -28.59 16.45 5.78
N PRO A 21 -28.95 15.70 4.72
CA PRO A 21 -30.12 14.82 4.73
C PRO A 21 -30.04 13.74 5.83
N THR A 22 -31.16 13.40 6.46
CA THR A 22 -31.24 12.39 7.53
C THR A 22 -30.60 11.05 7.16
N PRO A 23 -30.79 10.47 5.95
CA PRO A 23 -30.14 9.22 5.57
C PRO A 23 -28.62 9.30 5.60
N ILE A 24 -28.03 10.43 5.19
CA ILE A 24 -26.58 10.65 5.22
C ILE A 24 -26.08 10.72 6.67
N LYS A 25 -26.83 11.39 7.56
CA LYS A 25 -26.50 11.41 9.00
C LYS A 25 -26.48 10.01 9.58
N SER A 26 -27.51 9.19 9.30
CA SER A 26 -27.58 7.82 9.77
C SER A 26 -26.43 6.96 9.24
N LEU A 27 -26.04 7.12 7.97
CA LEU A 27 -24.91 6.42 7.38
C LEU A 27 -23.57 6.82 8.02
N LEU A 28 -23.37 8.09 8.33
CA LEU A 28 -22.16 8.56 9.03
C LEU A 28 -22.11 7.99 10.45
N ALA A 29 -23.22 8.10 11.17
CA ALA A 29 -23.32 7.55 12.54
C ALA A 29 -23.07 6.04 12.60
N SER A 30 -23.58 5.26 11.63
CA SER A 30 -23.33 3.81 11.56
C SER A 30 -21.86 3.47 11.28
N ARG A 31 -21.06 4.42 10.84
CA ARG A 31 -19.60 4.33 10.64
C ARG A 31 -18.80 4.91 11.81
N GLY A 32 -19.46 5.26 12.91
CA GLY A 32 -18.80 5.86 14.07
C GLY A 32 -18.45 7.33 13.92
N ILE A 33 -18.89 7.99 12.83
CA ILE A 33 -18.63 9.42 12.55
C ILE A 33 -19.83 10.19 13.09
N SER A 34 -19.70 10.80 14.28
CA SER A 34 -20.83 11.34 15.01
C SER A 34 -20.68 12.81 15.41
N SER A 35 -19.46 13.31 15.57
CA SER A 35 -19.23 14.71 15.89
C SER A 35 -19.26 15.60 14.64
N LEU A 36 -19.57 16.88 14.82
CA LEU A 36 -19.56 17.88 13.74
C LEU A 36 -18.18 18.00 13.08
N GLU A 37 -17.13 17.94 13.88
CA GLU A 37 -15.74 18.04 13.43
C GLU A 37 -15.35 16.83 12.58
N GLU A 38 -15.63 15.61 13.05
CA GLU A 38 -15.38 14.38 12.30
C GLU A 38 -16.12 14.36 10.96
N ILE A 39 -17.39 14.80 10.96
CA ILE A 39 -18.20 14.86 9.74
C ILE A 39 -17.62 15.88 8.75
N GLN A 40 -17.22 17.05 9.24
CA GLN A 40 -16.58 18.07 8.40
C GLN A 40 -15.28 17.56 7.78
N LEU A 41 -14.42 16.93 8.57
CA LEU A 41 -13.17 16.33 8.09
C LEU A 41 -13.43 15.18 7.11
N PHE A 42 -14.45 14.38 7.36
CA PHE A 42 -14.80 13.27 6.48
C PHE A 42 -15.34 13.73 5.12
N LEU A 43 -16.21 14.73 5.11
CA LEU A 43 -16.81 15.27 3.87
C LEU A 43 -15.86 16.19 3.11
N ASN A 44 -15.01 16.93 3.83
CA ASN A 44 -14.06 17.89 3.28
C ASN A 44 -12.67 17.57 3.83
N PRO A 45 -11.97 16.56 3.28
CA PRO A 45 -10.64 16.20 3.74
C PRO A 45 -9.70 17.42 3.65
N PRO A 46 -8.79 17.58 4.62
CA PRO A 46 -7.87 18.70 4.64
C PRO A 46 -7.01 18.76 3.38
N HIS A 47 -6.54 19.95 3.03
CA HIS A 47 -5.64 20.13 1.87
C HIS A 47 -4.17 19.77 2.19
N LYS A 48 -3.89 19.37 3.43
CA LYS A 48 -2.55 18.96 3.90
C LYS A 48 -2.68 17.70 4.75
N LEU A 49 -1.65 16.88 4.73
CA LEU A 49 -1.51 15.77 5.67
C LEU A 49 -1.52 16.32 7.10
N PRO A 50 -2.37 15.78 7.99
CA PRO A 50 -2.59 16.39 9.30
C PRO A 50 -1.43 16.20 10.27
N TYR A 51 -0.58 15.18 10.07
CA TYR A 51 0.44 14.83 11.05
C TYR A 51 1.85 14.89 10.47
N ASP A 52 2.76 15.43 11.27
CA ASP A 52 4.18 15.46 11.02
C ASP A 52 4.75 14.03 10.94
N PRO A 53 5.45 13.67 9.84
CA PRO A 53 6.09 12.36 9.70
C PRO A 53 7.06 12.00 10.84
N LEU A 54 7.72 13.00 11.44
CA LEU A 54 8.67 12.80 12.56
C LEU A 54 8.01 12.23 13.82
N LYS A 55 6.67 12.29 13.92
CA LYS A 55 5.95 11.66 15.03
C LYS A 55 5.84 10.13 14.90
N LEU A 56 6.12 9.56 13.71
CA LEU A 56 6.18 8.12 13.55
C LEU A 56 7.38 7.55 14.29
N PRO A 57 7.21 6.46 15.06
CA PRO A 57 8.33 5.79 15.71
C PRO A 57 9.44 5.47 14.73
N GLY A 58 10.70 5.63 15.13
CA GLY A 58 11.85 5.29 14.29
C GLY A 58 12.15 6.25 13.14
N MET A 59 11.25 7.19 12.80
CA MET A 59 11.39 8.07 11.64
C MET A 59 12.70 8.88 11.67
N ASP A 60 13.03 9.54 12.77
CA ASP A 60 14.27 10.35 12.88
C ASP A 60 15.54 9.51 12.60
N LYS A 61 15.63 8.29 13.15
CA LYS A 61 16.75 7.39 12.88
C LYS A 61 16.82 6.97 11.42
N ALA A 62 15.65 6.63 10.84
CA ALA A 62 15.55 6.24 9.44
C ALA A 62 16.00 7.37 8.51
N LEU A 63 15.51 8.59 8.71
CA LEU A 63 15.85 9.75 7.89
C LEU A 63 17.34 10.07 7.94
N ARG A 64 17.95 10.05 9.13
CA ARG A 64 19.41 10.27 9.28
C ARG A 64 20.21 9.21 8.54
N ARG A 65 19.81 7.93 8.62
CA ARG A 65 20.52 6.85 7.94
C ARG A 65 20.36 6.91 6.42
N ILE A 66 19.15 7.20 5.94
CA ILE A 66 18.92 7.42 4.49
C ILE A 66 19.72 8.62 4.01
N TYR A 67 19.69 9.75 4.72
CA TYR A 67 20.47 10.92 4.36
C TYR A 67 21.97 10.64 4.31
N GLN A 68 22.49 9.84 5.25
CA GLN A 68 23.89 9.37 5.19
C GLN A 68 24.15 8.55 3.92
N ALA A 69 23.25 7.63 3.56
CA ALA A 69 23.37 6.84 2.34
C ALA A 69 23.38 7.73 1.08
N LEU A 70 22.51 8.75 1.04
CA LEU A 70 22.50 9.74 -0.05
C LEU A 70 23.83 10.50 -0.16
N LYS A 71 24.37 10.96 0.96
CA LYS A 71 25.64 11.69 1.00
C LYS A 71 26.85 10.85 0.60
N GLN A 72 26.79 9.55 0.83
CA GLN A 72 27.86 8.60 0.52
C GLN A 72 27.64 7.82 -0.77
N GLU A 73 26.62 8.19 -1.54
CA GLU A 73 26.21 7.53 -2.79
C GLU A 73 26.06 6.01 -2.64
N GLN A 74 25.57 5.56 -1.47
CA GLN A 74 25.41 4.16 -1.14
C GLN A 74 24.24 3.54 -1.90
N CYS A 75 24.38 2.25 -2.25
CA CYS A 75 23.30 1.47 -2.83
C CYS A 75 22.27 1.08 -1.76
N ILE A 76 21.00 1.33 -2.03
CA ILE A 76 19.86 1.00 -1.15
C ILE A 76 19.04 -0.11 -1.78
N GLY A 77 18.77 -1.18 -1.02
CA GLY A 77 17.80 -2.22 -1.38
C GLY A 77 16.41 -1.86 -0.86
N VAL A 78 15.39 -2.12 -1.66
CA VAL A 78 13.98 -1.98 -1.25
C VAL A 78 13.31 -3.32 -1.39
N PHE A 79 12.91 -3.89 -0.27
CA PHE A 79 12.20 -5.17 -0.22
C PHE A 79 10.72 -4.91 0.05
N GLY A 80 9.83 -5.26 -0.88
CA GLY A 80 8.38 -5.08 -0.75
C GLY A 80 7.59 -6.37 -0.78
N ASP A 81 6.34 -6.34 -0.32
CA ASP A 81 5.41 -7.45 -0.51
C ASP A 81 4.91 -7.51 -1.97
N PHE A 82 4.33 -8.64 -2.35
CA PHE A 82 3.95 -8.97 -3.74
C PHE A 82 2.53 -8.54 -4.11
N ASP A 83 1.78 -7.90 -3.23
CA ASP A 83 0.45 -7.36 -3.53
C ASP A 83 0.50 -5.87 -3.93
N VAL A 84 -0.68 -5.27 -4.18
CA VAL A 84 -0.75 -3.87 -4.63
C VAL A 84 -0.12 -2.92 -3.62
N ASP A 85 -0.33 -3.13 -2.32
CA ASP A 85 0.19 -2.23 -1.29
C ASP A 85 1.72 -2.31 -1.25
N GLY A 86 2.30 -3.52 -1.19
CA GLY A 86 3.75 -3.71 -1.22
C GLY A 86 4.41 -3.25 -2.52
N ILE A 87 3.78 -3.54 -3.68
CA ILE A 87 4.28 -3.11 -5.00
C ILE A 87 4.29 -1.57 -5.10
N THR A 88 3.19 -0.90 -4.71
CA THR A 88 3.12 0.56 -4.77
C THR A 88 4.02 1.22 -3.73
N ALA A 89 4.16 0.63 -2.53
CA ALA A 89 5.12 1.06 -1.53
C ALA A 89 6.57 0.98 -2.05
N THR A 90 6.91 -0.13 -2.71
CA THR A 90 8.24 -0.31 -3.36
C THR A 90 8.49 0.75 -4.43
N ALA A 91 7.49 1.01 -5.28
CA ALA A 91 7.57 2.04 -6.32
C ALA A 91 7.76 3.44 -5.71
N ILE A 92 7.05 3.77 -4.61
CA ILE A 92 7.18 5.05 -3.91
C ILE A 92 8.61 5.26 -3.40
N ILE A 93 9.20 4.26 -2.73
CA ILE A 93 10.58 4.37 -2.24
C ILE A 93 11.57 4.44 -3.39
N LYS A 94 11.42 3.56 -4.40
CA LYS A 94 12.30 3.54 -5.60
C LYS A 94 12.34 4.90 -6.29
N GLU A 95 11.18 5.49 -6.56
CA GLU A 95 11.09 6.78 -7.25
C GLU A 95 11.51 7.95 -6.34
N GLY A 96 11.02 7.95 -5.09
CA GLY A 96 11.34 9.00 -4.13
C GLY A 96 12.84 9.12 -3.84
N LEU A 97 13.57 8.00 -3.79
CA LEU A 97 15.03 7.99 -3.63
C LEU A 97 15.76 8.14 -4.96
N GLY A 98 15.20 7.64 -6.06
CA GLY A 98 15.82 7.68 -7.38
C GLY A 98 16.10 9.10 -7.89
N THR A 99 15.33 10.10 -7.44
CA THR A 99 15.56 11.52 -7.77
C THR A 99 16.93 12.05 -7.30
N PHE A 100 17.54 11.38 -6.30
CA PHE A 100 18.87 11.75 -5.80
C PHE A 100 20.04 11.11 -6.57
N GLY A 101 19.73 10.32 -7.61
CA GLY A 101 20.76 9.71 -8.48
C GLY A 101 21.51 8.54 -7.87
N ILE A 102 21.11 8.03 -6.70
CA ILE A 102 21.72 6.85 -6.09
C ILE A 102 21.12 5.55 -6.64
N PRO A 103 21.88 4.43 -6.63
CA PRO A 103 21.34 3.14 -7.00
C PRO A 103 20.29 2.68 -5.98
N VAL A 104 19.07 2.41 -6.45
CA VAL A 104 17.98 1.83 -5.66
C VAL A 104 17.56 0.52 -6.31
N ILE A 105 17.78 -0.59 -5.60
CA ILE A 105 17.52 -1.95 -6.10
C ILE A 105 16.25 -2.50 -5.45
N PRO A 106 15.15 -2.62 -6.21
CA PRO A 106 13.93 -3.23 -5.67
C PRO A 106 14.03 -4.76 -5.70
N TYR A 107 13.36 -5.39 -4.75
CA TYR A 107 13.16 -6.83 -4.70
C TYR A 107 11.74 -7.12 -4.22
N ILE A 108 10.99 -7.88 -4.99
CA ILE A 108 9.68 -8.39 -4.59
C ILE A 108 9.75 -9.92 -4.62
N PRO A 109 9.46 -10.60 -3.49
CA PRO A 109 9.60 -12.04 -3.41
C PRO A 109 8.61 -12.78 -4.30
N ASP A 110 8.98 -13.96 -4.74
CA ASP A 110 8.04 -14.89 -5.36
C ASP A 110 7.17 -15.53 -4.28
N ARG A 111 5.86 -15.31 -4.37
CA ARG A 111 4.89 -15.77 -3.38
C ARG A 111 4.93 -17.27 -3.13
N ALA A 112 5.17 -18.07 -4.18
CA ALA A 112 5.08 -19.51 -4.10
C ALA A 112 6.32 -20.15 -3.49
N SER A 113 7.50 -19.61 -3.77
CA SER A 113 8.78 -20.16 -3.37
C SER A 113 9.41 -19.50 -2.15
N GLU A 114 9.12 -18.20 -1.90
CA GLU A 114 9.73 -17.43 -0.81
C GLU A 114 8.73 -17.10 0.32
N GLY A 115 7.44 -17.01 0.00
CA GLY A 115 6.42 -16.66 1.00
C GLY A 115 6.35 -15.14 1.26
N HIS A 116 5.90 -14.77 2.47
CA HIS A 116 5.80 -13.40 2.93
C HIS A 116 6.98 -13.00 3.82
N GLY A 117 7.36 -11.73 3.80
CA GLY A 117 8.38 -11.14 4.64
C GLY A 117 9.79 -11.25 4.07
N LEU A 118 10.73 -10.56 4.71
CA LEU A 118 12.14 -10.54 4.30
C LEU A 118 12.72 -11.95 4.32
N SER A 119 13.47 -12.34 3.29
CA SER A 119 14.09 -13.67 3.19
C SER A 119 15.62 -13.59 3.20
N LYS A 120 16.29 -14.64 3.66
CA LYS A 120 17.76 -14.73 3.59
C LYS A 120 18.28 -14.68 2.17
N ASN A 121 17.57 -15.28 1.22
CA ASN A 121 17.91 -15.23 -0.21
C ASN A 121 17.91 -13.78 -0.73
N ALA A 122 16.92 -12.99 -0.35
CA ALA A 122 16.87 -11.57 -0.71
C ALA A 122 18.03 -10.78 -0.11
N ILE A 123 18.41 -11.07 1.15
CA ILE A 123 19.55 -10.43 1.81
C ILE A 123 20.86 -10.77 1.09
N GLU A 124 21.06 -12.04 0.73
CA GLU A 124 22.22 -12.47 -0.06
C GLU A 124 22.25 -11.82 -1.44
N TYR A 125 21.11 -11.73 -2.11
CA TYR A 125 20.99 -11.01 -3.37
C TYR A 125 21.40 -9.54 -3.18
N PHE A 126 20.84 -8.84 -2.20
CA PHE A 126 21.19 -7.44 -1.91
C PHE A 126 22.70 -7.29 -1.60
N LYS A 127 23.27 -8.21 -0.83
CA LYS A 127 24.71 -8.21 -0.54
C LYS A 127 25.54 -8.33 -1.82
N SER A 128 25.12 -9.21 -2.75
CA SER A 128 25.81 -9.38 -4.05
C SER A 128 25.75 -8.13 -4.92
N GLN A 129 24.74 -7.27 -4.72
CA GLN A 129 24.56 -5.99 -5.39
C GLN A 129 25.21 -4.81 -4.65
N SER A 130 26.05 -5.08 -3.63
CA SER A 130 26.71 -4.05 -2.80
C SER A 130 25.73 -3.15 -2.03
N VAL A 131 24.53 -3.62 -1.75
CA VAL A 131 23.57 -2.93 -0.87
C VAL A 131 24.10 -2.91 0.55
N VAL A 132 24.03 -1.76 1.20
CA VAL A 132 24.44 -1.55 2.61
C VAL A 132 23.30 -1.12 3.51
N LEU A 133 22.16 -0.80 2.93
CA LEU A 133 20.91 -0.44 3.62
C LEU A 133 19.74 -1.10 2.90
N ILE A 134 18.95 -1.88 3.63
CA ILE A 134 17.67 -2.41 3.15
C ILE A 134 16.54 -1.61 3.79
N ILE A 135 15.57 -1.18 2.98
CA ILE A 135 14.30 -0.63 3.44
C ILE A 135 13.23 -1.66 3.09
N THR A 136 12.59 -2.26 4.11
CA THR A 136 11.41 -3.09 3.87
C THR A 136 10.16 -2.23 3.82
N VAL A 137 9.23 -2.57 2.95
CA VAL A 137 7.95 -1.87 2.82
C VAL A 137 6.81 -2.86 2.83
N ASP A 138 5.78 -2.56 3.62
CA ASP A 138 4.58 -3.39 3.80
C ASP A 138 4.87 -4.79 4.38
N CYS A 139 6.02 -4.95 5.03
CA CYS A 139 6.45 -6.19 5.69
C CYS A 139 7.65 -5.94 6.59
N GLY A 140 8.02 -6.95 7.35
CA GLY A 140 9.29 -6.99 8.08
C GLY A 140 9.17 -6.89 9.59
N VAL A 141 8.05 -6.46 10.17
CA VAL A 141 7.91 -6.30 11.63
C VAL A 141 8.02 -7.62 12.40
N THR A 142 7.90 -8.76 11.72
CA THR A 142 8.07 -10.11 12.29
C THR A 142 9.34 -10.81 11.84
N SER A 143 10.18 -10.20 11.00
CA SER A 143 11.38 -10.81 10.37
C SER A 143 12.61 -10.75 11.30
N ILE A 144 12.54 -11.36 12.48
CA ILE A 144 13.57 -11.28 13.54
C ILE A 144 14.89 -11.92 13.08
N ASP A 145 14.82 -13.16 12.58
CA ASP A 145 16.00 -13.93 12.18
C ASP A 145 16.67 -13.34 10.93
N GLU A 146 15.86 -12.84 9.99
CA GLU A 146 16.33 -12.22 8.76
C GLU A 146 17.04 -10.90 9.03
N VAL A 147 16.50 -10.06 9.91
CA VAL A 147 17.15 -8.80 10.33
C VAL A 147 18.45 -9.09 11.07
N THR A 148 18.46 -10.11 11.94
CA THR A 148 19.69 -10.55 12.61
C THR A 148 20.74 -11.00 11.59
N TYR A 149 20.33 -11.74 10.56
CA TYR A 149 21.20 -12.17 9.48
C TYR A 149 21.74 -11.00 8.66
N ALA A 150 20.90 -10.02 8.31
CA ALA A 150 21.32 -8.80 7.61
C ALA A 150 22.37 -8.02 8.41
N ASN A 151 22.15 -7.86 9.73
CA ASN A 151 23.10 -7.21 10.64
C ASN A 151 24.45 -7.92 10.67
N GLN A 152 24.46 -9.27 10.71
CA GLN A 152 25.69 -10.07 10.65
C GLN A 152 26.45 -9.87 9.34
N MET A 153 25.74 -9.64 8.23
CA MET A 153 26.34 -9.33 6.93
C MET A 153 26.75 -7.86 6.78
N GLY A 154 26.57 -7.02 7.81
CA GLY A 154 26.90 -5.60 7.79
C GLY A 154 25.95 -4.77 6.91
N ILE A 155 24.69 -5.16 6.83
CA ILE A 155 23.63 -4.45 6.14
C ILE A 155 22.66 -3.89 7.16
N ASP A 156 22.48 -2.57 7.20
CA ASP A 156 21.47 -1.92 8.02
C ASP A 156 20.06 -2.21 7.48
N VAL A 157 19.07 -2.31 8.39
CA VAL A 157 17.68 -2.54 7.99
C VAL A 157 16.80 -1.44 8.59
N ILE A 158 15.97 -0.82 7.74
CA ILE A 158 14.86 0.04 8.10
C ILE A 158 13.58 -0.68 7.73
N ILE A 159 12.68 -0.87 8.70
CA ILE A 159 11.39 -1.51 8.48
C ILE A 159 10.32 -0.43 8.37
N THR A 160 9.52 -0.44 7.28
CA THR A 160 8.26 0.30 7.20
C THR A 160 7.13 -0.72 7.05
N ASP A 161 6.30 -0.84 8.08
CA ASP A 161 5.28 -1.87 8.14
C ASP A 161 4.07 -1.38 8.95
N HIS A 162 2.88 -1.85 8.63
CA HIS A 162 1.65 -1.52 9.34
C HIS A 162 0.99 -2.72 10.01
N HIS A 163 1.55 -3.91 9.80
CA HIS A 163 1.05 -5.14 10.41
C HIS A 163 1.24 -5.13 11.92
N VAL A 164 0.45 -5.94 12.60
CA VAL A 164 0.54 -6.08 14.06
C VAL A 164 1.86 -6.78 14.41
N PRO A 165 2.72 -6.16 15.24
CA PRO A 165 3.94 -6.82 15.68
C PRO A 165 3.64 -8.05 16.54
N GLY A 166 4.56 -9.02 16.53
CA GLY A 166 4.54 -10.14 17.46
C GLY A 166 4.97 -9.75 18.88
N ASP A 167 5.14 -10.75 19.75
CA ASP A 167 5.63 -10.56 21.12
C ASP A 167 7.06 -9.98 21.18
N SER A 168 7.82 -10.17 20.11
CA SER A 168 9.17 -9.64 19.94
C SER A 168 9.26 -8.93 18.59
N ILE A 169 10.08 -7.88 18.52
CA ILE A 169 10.35 -7.10 17.31
C ILE A 169 11.80 -7.29 16.86
N PRO A 170 12.09 -7.18 15.55
CA PRO A 170 13.44 -7.27 15.01
C PRO A 170 14.38 -6.19 15.55
N ASP A 171 15.66 -6.51 15.70
CA ASP A 171 16.72 -5.54 16.04
C ASP A 171 17.16 -4.77 14.78
N ALA A 172 16.20 -4.09 14.15
CA ALA A 172 16.42 -3.22 13.00
C ALA A 172 16.95 -1.85 13.45
N LEU A 173 17.70 -1.17 12.59
CA LEU A 173 18.19 0.20 12.83
C LEU A 173 17.02 1.16 13.15
N ALA A 174 15.93 1.02 12.42
CA ALA A 174 14.69 1.75 12.67
C ALA A 174 13.47 0.91 12.28
N ILE A 175 12.38 1.04 13.04
CA ILE A 175 11.08 0.44 12.72
C ILE A 175 10.05 1.58 12.69
N ILE A 176 9.52 1.83 11.49
CA ILE A 176 8.46 2.81 11.24
C ILE A 176 7.15 2.03 11.15
N ASN A 177 6.49 1.88 12.29
CA ASN A 177 5.20 1.22 12.38
C ASN A 177 4.37 1.91 13.48
N PRO A 178 3.22 2.49 13.18
CA PRO A 178 2.42 3.22 14.14
C PRO A 178 1.84 2.33 15.27
N ARG A 179 1.95 1.01 15.14
CA ARG A 179 1.49 0.02 16.12
C ARG A 179 2.59 -0.45 17.09
N VAL A 180 3.86 -0.11 16.80
CA VAL A 180 4.99 -0.40 17.68
C VAL A 180 5.22 0.79 18.61
N GLU A 181 5.54 0.51 19.87
CA GLU A 181 5.91 1.46 20.92
C GLU A 181 4.99 2.67 21.16
N GLY A 182 4.53 2.83 22.38
CA GLY A 182 3.96 4.03 22.99
C GLY A 182 2.78 4.71 22.29
N ARG A 183 2.35 4.28 21.13
CA ARG A 183 1.23 4.85 20.34
C ARG A 183 1.29 6.38 20.25
N SER A 184 2.48 6.92 19.98
CA SER A 184 2.68 8.37 19.89
C SER A 184 2.13 8.97 18.58
N TYR A 185 2.00 8.14 17.52
CA TYR A 185 1.41 8.59 16.26
C TYR A 185 -0.12 8.59 16.35
N PRO A 186 -0.78 9.68 15.97
CA PRO A 186 -2.23 9.82 16.18
C PRO A 186 -3.08 8.84 15.37
N TYR A 187 -2.58 8.36 14.22
CA TYR A 187 -3.33 7.52 13.30
C TYR A 187 -2.64 6.16 13.06
N LEU A 188 -3.32 5.06 13.39
CA LEU A 188 -2.73 3.71 13.40
C LEU A 188 -3.01 2.88 12.14
N HIS A 189 -3.77 3.42 11.19
CA HIS A 189 -4.33 2.66 10.08
C HIS A 189 -3.75 3.03 8.71
N LEU A 190 -2.53 3.60 8.68
CA LEU A 190 -1.84 3.78 7.41
C LEU A 190 -1.57 2.41 6.78
N SER A 191 -1.67 2.33 5.45
CA SER A 191 -1.22 1.18 4.67
C SER A 191 0.30 1.17 4.51
N GLY A 192 0.88 0.08 3.97
CA GLY A 192 2.31 0.02 3.64
C GLY A 192 2.71 1.13 2.66
N ALA A 193 1.92 1.38 1.61
CA ALA A 193 2.13 2.50 0.69
C ALA A 193 1.98 3.87 1.37
N GLY A 194 1.04 4.00 2.30
CA GLY A 194 0.88 5.20 3.11
C GLY A 194 2.12 5.49 3.96
N LEU A 195 2.70 4.47 4.59
CA LEU A 195 3.94 4.60 5.38
C LEU A 195 5.16 4.89 4.50
N ALA A 196 5.29 4.22 3.36
CA ALA A 196 6.34 4.52 2.38
C ALA A 196 6.26 5.98 1.90
N PHE A 197 5.04 6.46 1.63
CA PHE A 197 4.81 7.85 1.29
C PHE A 197 5.20 8.81 2.43
N LYS A 198 4.85 8.49 3.69
CA LYS A 198 5.26 9.28 4.87
C LYS A 198 6.77 9.30 5.06
N LEU A 199 7.48 8.20 4.77
CA LEU A 199 8.95 8.16 4.83
C LEU A 199 9.56 9.10 3.79
N ILE A 200 9.08 9.07 2.54
CA ILE A 200 9.56 9.99 1.50
C ILE A 200 9.18 11.44 1.81
N GLN A 201 7.94 11.70 2.27
CA GLN A 201 7.54 13.03 2.75
C GLN A 201 8.52 13.55 3.80
N GLY A 202 8.77 12.74 4.84
CA GLY A 202 9.68 13.10 5.94
C GLY A 202 11.11 13.35 5.45
N LEU A 203 11.62 12.55 4.48
CA LEU A 203 12.95 12.75 3.92
C LEU A 203 13.07 14.09 3.18
N TYR A 204 12.08 14.42 2.35
CA TYR A 204 12.09 15.68 1.60
C TYR A 204 11.94 16.90 2.51
N GLU A 205 11.10 16.81 3.54
CA GLU A 205 11.00 17.84 4.58
C GLU A 205 12.30 17.98 5.37
N PHE A 206 12.96 16.86 5.70
CA PHE A 206 14.25 16.87 6.40
C PHE A 206 15.38 17.56 5.65
N ILE A 207 15.35 17.55 4.30
CA ILE A 207 16.32 18.21 3.42
C ILE A 207 15.82 19.53 2.84
N ASP A 208 14.70 20.04 3.32
CA ASP A 208 14.06 21.29 2.86
C ASP A 208 13.77 21.31 1.36
N GLN A 209 13.18 20.23 0.84
CA GLN A 209 12.80 20.08 -0.56
C GLN A 209 11.30 19.73 -0.67
N PRO A 210 10.61 20.16 -1.73
CA PRO A 210 9.23 19.74 -2.00
C PRO A 210 9.21 18.25 -2.41
N TRP A 211 8.38 17.45 -1.74
CA TRP A 211 8.22 16.04 -2.09
C TRP A 211 7.45 15.85 -3.42
N PRO A 212 7.73 14.77 -4.19
CA PRO A 212 7.09 14.52 -5.48
C PRO A 212 5.60 14.20 -5.33
N ILE A 213 4.73 15.11 -5.79
CA ILE A 213 3.27 15.01 -5.65
C ILE A 213 2.68 13.80 -6.38
N ASN A 214 3.31 13.35 -7.46
CA ASN A 214 2.90 12.18 -8.24
C ASN A 214 2.98 10.86 -7.47
N LEU A 215 3.69 10.81 -6.34
CA LEU A 215 3.72 9.62 -5.48
C LEU A 215 2.36 9.37 -4.78
N LEU A 216 1.50 10.40 -4.68
CA LEU A 216 0.13 10.22 -4.18
C LEU A 216 -0.71 9.26 -5.03
N GLU A 217 -0.44 9.14 -6.32
CA GLU A 217 -1.09 8.17 -7.20
C GLU A 217 -0.89 6.74 -6.67
N LEU A 218 0.36 6.42 -6.37
CA LEU A 218 0.76 5.10 -5.86
C LEU A 218 0.27 4.88 -4.44
N ALA A 219 0.43 5.88 -3.56
CA ALA A 219 -0.03 5.81 -2.18
C ALA A 219 -1.54 5.57 -2.09
N ALA A 220 -2.34 6.22 -2.93
CA ALA A 220 -3.78 6.00 -2.97
C ALA A 220 -4.13 4.59 -3.48
N MET A 221 -3.41 4.08 -4.48
CA MET A 221 -3.66 2.74 -5.01
C MET A 221 -3.41 1.67 -3.96
N GLY A 222 -2.29 1.70 -3.25
CA GLY A 222 -1.99 0.77 -2.16
C GLY A 222 -3.01 0.89 -1.03
N THR A 223 -3.25 2.12 -0.53
CA THR A 223 -4.21 2.38 0.54
C THR A 223 -5.62 1.86 0.23
N ILE A 224 -6.10 2.01 -1.01
CA ILE A 224 -7.40 1.51 -1.44
C ILE A 224 -7.39 -0.02 -1.51
N ALA A 225 -6.32 -0.61 -2.04
CA ALA A 225 -6.23 -2.03 -2.30
C ALA A 225 -6.08 -2.87 -1.02
N ASP A 226 -5.40 -2.33 -0.01
CA ASP A 226 -5.21 -2.96 1.30
C ASP A 226 -6.46 -2.91 2.20
N LEU A 227 -7.51 -2.19 1.76
CA LEU A 227 -8.80 -2.11 2.47
C LEU A 227 -8.72 -1.52 3.88
N VAL A 228 -7.69 -0.75 4.18
CA VAL A 228 -7.60 0.00 5.44
C VAL A 228 -8.72 1.05 5.57
N PRO A 229 -9.10 1.44 6.80
CA PRO A 229 -10.12 2.48 6.99
C PRO A 229 -9.78 3.77 6.25
N LEU A 230 -10.68 4.23 5.37
CA LEU A 230 -10.52 5.48 4.61
C LEU A 230 -10.99 6.68 5.44
N THR A 231 -10.36 6.85 6.59
CA THR A 231 -10.56 7.97 7.52
C THR A 231 -9.25 8.72 7.68
N ASP A 232 -9.27 9.91 8.28
CA ASP A 232 -8.10 10.70 8.66
C ASP A 232 -7.05 10.82 7.53
N GLU A 233 -5.77 10.43 7.74
CA GLU A 233 -4.71 10.53 6.73
C GLU A 233 -4.98 9.69 5.48
N ASN A 234 -5.53 8.48 5.64
CA ASN A 234 -5.89 7.65 4.49
C ASN A 234 -6.93 8.32 3.61
N ARG A 235 -7.87 9.06 4.22
CA ARG A 235 -8.85 9.82 3.45
C ARG A 235 -8.22 10.96 2.66
N TYR A 236 -7.23 11.66 3.24
CA TYR A 236 -6.44 12.64 2.52
C TYR A 236 -5.70 11.98 1.35
N ILE A 237 -4.91 10.93 1.62
CA ILE A 237 -4.11 10.21 0.61
C ILE A 237 -5.01 9.77 -0.54
N VAL A 238 -6.14 9.14 -0.24
CA VAL A 238 -7.06 8.62 -1.26
C VAL A 238 -7.75 9.75 -2.02
N SER A 239 -8.25 10.79 -1.34
CA SER A 239 -8.96 11.89 -2.02
C SER A 239 -8.04 12.66 -2.97
N GLN A 240 -6.83 13.01 -2.53
CA GLN A 240 -5.85 13.70 -3.36
C GLN A 240 -5.24 12.77 -4.41
N GLY A 241 -4.99 11.53 -4.05
CA GLY A 241 -4.47 10.53 -4.96
C GLY A 241 -5.42 10.16 -6.09
N LEU A 242 -6.74 10.11 -5.87
CA LEU A 242 -7.73 9.91 -6.95
C LEU A 242 -7.72 11.09 -7.94
N VAL A 243 -7.54 12.31 -7.45
CA VAL A 243 -7.35 13.48 -8.33
C VAL A 243 -6.06 13.35 -9.14
N ALA A 244 -4.94 12.96 -8.50
CA ALA A 244 -3.68 12.73 -9.18
C ALA A 244 -3.80 11.61 -10.22
N LEU A 245 -4.40 10.47 -9.87
CA LEU A 245 -4.67 9.34 -10.77
C LEU A 245 -5.50 9.75 -11.99
N SER A 246 -6.48 10.63 -11.82
CA SER A 246 -7.29 11.12 -12.95
C SER A 246 -6.49 11.97 -13.95
N GLN A 247 -5.37 12.52 -13.51
CA GLN A 247 -4.48 13.40 -14.29
C GLN A 247 -3.11 12.77 -14.52
N THR A 248 -2.99 11.48 -14.26
CA THR A 248 -1.70 10.76 -14.34
C THR A 248 -1.04 10.92 -15.71
N LYS A 249 0.29 11.01 -15.68
CA LYS A 249 1.14 10.96 -16.88
C LYS A 249 1.99 9.70 -16.91
N ARG A 250 1.81 8.78 -15.95
CA ARG A 250 2.55 7.51 -15.90
C ARG A 250 2.16 6.64 -17.09
N PRO A 251 3.12 6.28 -17.97
CA PRO A 251 2.82 5.41 -19.12
C PRO A 251 2.17 4.11 -18.68
N GLY A 252 2.61 3.50 -17.58
CA GLY A 252 2.07 2.27 -17.03
C GLY A 252 0.61 2.37 -16.62
N LEU A 253 0.21 3.46 -15.94
CA LEU A 253 -1.19 3.66 -15.54
C LEU A 253 -2.08 3.96 -16.75
N LEU A 254 -1.59 4.75 -17.71
CA LEU A 254 -2.32 5.04 -18.94
C LEU A 254 -2.57 3.77 -19.78
N ALA A 255 -1.56 2.89 -19.87
CA ALA A 255 -1.72 1.59 -20.52
C ALA A 255 -2.72 0.70 -19.75
N LEU A 256 -2.62 0.66 -18.42
CA LEU A 256 -3.53 -0.12 -17.57
C LEU A 256 -4.99 0.35 -17.72
N TYR A 257 -5.24 1.68 -17.75
CA TYR A 257 -6.58 2.24 -17.98
C TYR A 257 -7.17 1.81 -19.31
N LYS A 258 -6.34 1.81 -20.37
CA LYS A 258 -6.77 1.38 -21.70
C LYS A 258 -7.25 -0.08 -21.71
N PHE A 259 -6.49 -1.01 -21.10
CA PHE A 259 -6.87 -2.42 -21.03
C PHE A 259 -8.05 -2.67 -20.08
N ALA A 260 -8.09 -1.96 -18.95
CA ALA A 260 -9.19 -2.04 -18.00
C ALA A 260 -10.46 -1.29 -18.47
N LYS A 261 -10.40 -0.57 -19.60
CA LYS A 261 -11.49 0.28 -20.12
C LYS A 261 -11.95 1.33 -19.09
N VAL A 262 -11.03 1.87 -18.34
CA VAL A 262 -11.28 2.87 -17.30
C VAL A 262 -11.29 4.27 -17.93
N ASN A 263 -12.31 5.05 -17.59
CA ASN A 263 -12.31 6.48 -17.89
C ASN A 263 -11.64 7.25 -16.72
N PRO A 264 -10.47 7.89 -16.94
CA PRO A 264 -9.76 8.60 -15.87
C PRO A 264 -10.58 9.69 -15.17
N LEU A 265 -11.52 10.33 -15.90
CA LEU A 265 -12.37 11.38 -15.34
C LEU A 265 -13.45 10.86 -14.37
N LEU A 266 -13.68 9.55 -14.34
CA LEU A 266 -14.69 8.89 -13.50
C LEU A 266 -14.05 7.92 -12.50
N LEU A 267 -12.76 8.11 -12.18
CA LEU A 267 -12.05 7.27 -11.22
C LEU A 267 -12.64 7.39 -9.81
N THR A 268 -12.88 6.21 -9.23
CA THR A 268 -13.33 6.05 -7.85
C THR A 268 -12.48 5.01 -7.12
N SER A 269 -12.63 4.90 -5.81
CA SER A 269 -12.00 3.81 -5.05
C SER A 269 -12.45 2.43 -5.55
N GLU A 270 -13.71 2.28 -6.00
CA GLU A 270 -14.19 1.04 -6.62
C GLU A 270 -13.44 0.69 -7.91
N THR A 271 -13.15 1.70 -8.75
CA THR A 271 -12.34 1.50 -9.96
C THR A 271 -10.96 0.92 -9.61
N VAL A 272 -10.32 1.48 -8.58
CA VAL A 272 -9.02 0.99 -8.12
C VAL A 272 -9.16 -0.43 -7.55
N SER A 273 -10.11 -0.67 -6.63
CA SER A 273 -10.27 -1.96 -5.95
C SER A 273 -10.65 -3.10 -6.88
N TYR A 274 -11.54 -2.86 -7.85
CA TYR A 274 -12.15 -3.94 -8.64
C TYR A 274 -11.67 -4.02 -10.07
N GLN A 275 -11.03 -2.97 -10.60
CA GLN A 275 -10.56 -2.97 -11.97
C GLN A 275 -9.03 -2.91 -12.07
N LEU A 276 -8.36 -2.02 -11.36
CA LEU A 276 -6.91 -1.86 -11.45
C LEU A 276 -6.17 -2.83 -10.53
N GLY A 277 -6.51 -2.87 -9.25
CA GLY A 277 -5.86 -3.70 -8.24
C GLY A 277 -5.79 -5.19 -8.58
N PRO A 278 -6.89 -5.83 -9.04
CA PRO A 278 -6.85 -7.24 -9.43
C PRO A 278 -5.90 -7.56 -10.58
N ARG A 279 -5.66 -6.61 -11.50
CA ARG A 279 -4.69 -6.75 -12.59
C ARG A 279 -3.26 -6.71 -12.07
N ILE A 280 -2.95 -5.72 -11.22
CA ILE A 280 -1.64 -5.61 -10.56
C ILE A 280 -1.38 -6.86 -9.71
N ASN A 281 -2.32 -7.27 -8.88
CA ASN A 281 -2.21 -8.48 -8.05
C ASN A 281 -2.06 -9.77 -8.85
N SER A 282 -2.46 -9.78 -10.13
CA SER A 282 -2.38 -11.00 -10.94
C SER A 282 -0.94 -11.43 -11.20
N SER A 283 0.00 -10.50 -11.28
CA SER A 283 1.42 -10.83 -11.48
C SER A 283 1.99 -11.64 -10.32
N GLY A 284 1.78 -11.22 -9.07
CA GLY A 284 2.23 -11.94 -7.88
C GLY A 284 1.50 -13.26 -7.61
N ARG A 285 0.32 -13.47 -8.24
CA ARG A 285 -0.44 -14.72 -8.10
C ARG A 285 -0.14 -15.75 -9.19
N MET A 286 0.22 -15.30 -10.39
CA MET A 286 0.31 -16.14 -11.60
C MET A 286 1.72 -16.20 -12.18
N ALA A 287 2.60 -15.25 -11.81
CA ALA A 287 3.96 -15.13 -12.33
C ALA A 287 4.88 -14.45 -11.29
N ASN A 288 5.51 -13.33 -11.67
CA ASN A 288 6.40 -12.53 -10.81
C ASN A 288 5.83 -11.12 -10.62
N ALA A 289 5.71 -10.68 -9.38
CA ALA A 289 5.16 -9.37 -9.03
C ALA A 289 6.01 -8.18 -9.54
N GLY A 290 7.28 -8.40 -9.86
CA GLY A 290 8.15 -7.42 -10.52
C GLY A 290 7.57 -6.86 -11.82
N ILE A 291 6.78 -7.65 -12.56
CA ILE A 291 6.07 -7.17 -13.77
C ILE A 291 5.18 -5.96 -13.47
N SER A 292 4.47 -5.99 -12.35
CA SER A 292 3.62 -4.87 -11.93
C SER A 292 4.43 -3.69 -11.42
N LEU A 293 5.54 -3.93 -10.73
CA LEU A 293 6.45 -2.87 -10.33
C LEU A 293 7.03 -2.16 -11.56
N ASP A 294 7.52 -2.93 -12.53
CA ASP A 294 8.08 -2.40 -13.77
C ASP A 294 7.03 -1.59 -14.55
N LEU A 295 5.78 -2.09 -14.63
CA LEU A 295 4.69 -1.33 -15.23
C LEU A 295 4.49 0.02 -14.56
N LEU A 296 4.44 0.06 -13.23
CA LEU A 296 4.18 1.29 -12.49
C LEU A 296 5.33 2.29 -12.55
N THR A 297 6.57 1.83 -12.79
CA THR A 297 7.78 2.67 -12.74
C THR A 297 8.44 2.91 -14.09
N THR A 298 7.99 2.29 -15.18
CA THR A 298 8.54 2.55 -16.52
C THR A 298 8.18 3.93 -17.03
N GLU A 299 9.13 4.56 -17.72
CA GLU A 299 8.95 5.82 -18.45
C GLU A 299 8.68 5.62 -19.95
N SER A 300 8.79 4.37 -20.43
CA SER A 300 8.59 4.01 -21.82
C SER A 300 7.14 3.60 -22.10
N GLU A 301 6.48 4.27 -23.05
CA GLU A 301 5.12 3.92 -23.48
C GLU A 301 5.06 2.52 -24.11
N ASP A 302 6.06 2.13 -24.91
CA ASP A 302 6.13 0.82 -25.55
C ASP A 302 6.28 -0.29 -24.52
N GLU A 303 7.14 -0.09 -23.53
CA GLU A 303 7.33 -1.04 -22.45
C GLU A 303 6.06 -1.13 -21.56
N ALA A 304 5.45 0.00 -21.23
CA ALA A 304 4.19 0.07 -20.50
C ALA A 304 3.07 -0.72 -21.21
N TYR A 305 2.97 -0.56 -22.53
CA TYR A 305 2.00 -1.30 -23.31
C TYR A 305 2.26 -2.81 -23.26
N ARG A 306 3.50 -3.25 -23.46
CA ARG A 306 3.91 -4.66 -23.41
C ARG A 306 3.58 -5.30 -22.03
N LEU A 307 3.94 -4.61 -20.94
CA LEU A 307 3.70 -5.07 -19.57
C LEU A 307 2.19 -5.12 -19.26
N ALA A 308 1.42 -4.13 -19.71
CA ALA A 308 -0.03 -4.11 -19.52
C ALA A 308 -0.73 -5.26 -20.26
N VAL A 309 -0.30 -5.61 -21.48
CA VAL A 309 -0.79 -6.81 -22.22
C VAL A 309 -0.50 -8.08 -21.40
N GLN A 310 0.70 -8.19 -20.86
CA GLN A 310 1.09 -9.34 -20.05
C GLN A 310 0.21 -9.45 -18.78
N LEU A 311 -0.01 -8.35 -18.07
CA LEU A 311 -0.87 -8.31 -16.88
C LEU A 311 -2.33 -8.66 -17.20
N GLU A 312 -2.88 -8.18 -18.31
CA GLU A 312 -4.24 -8.55 -18.73
C GLU A 312 -4.35 -10.06 -18.96
N SER A 313 -3.37 -10.66 -19.65
CA SER A 313 -3.33 -12.11 -19.85
C SER A 313 -3.28 -12.88 -18.52
N LEU A 314 -2.41 -12.46 -17.57
CA LEU A 314 -2.32 -13.07 -16.24
C LEU A 314 -3.63 -12.92 -15.45
N ASN A 315 -4.29 -11.78 -15.54
CA ASN A 315 -5.57 -11.55 -14.88
C ASN A 315 -6.68 -12.44 -15.45
N ASP A 316 -6.72 -12.65 -16.77
CA ASP A 316 -7.68 -13.56 -17.40
C ASP A 316 -7.42 -15.03 -17.01
N GLN A 317 -6.17 -15.45 -16.94
CA GLN A 317 -5.80 -16.77 -16.43
C GLN A 317 -6.26 -16.95 -14.97
N ARG A 318 -6.00 -15.97 -14.11
CA ARG A 318 -6.46 -15.96 -12.72
C ARG A 318 -7.99 -16.10 -12.63
N ARG A 319 -8.73 -15.31 -13.40
CA ARG A 319 -10.22 -15.36 -13.43
C ARG A 319 -10.72 -16.73 -13.85
N THR A 320 -10.11 -17.31 -14.89
CA THR A 320 -10.46 -18.66 -15.38
C THR A 320 -10.21 -19.72 -14.31
N LEU A 321 -9.06 -19.67 -13.64
CA LEU A 321 -8.75 -20.60 -12.56
C LEU A 321 -9.70 -20.45 -11.37
N SER A 322 -10.02 -19.21 -10.98
CA SER A 322 -10.99 -18.96 -9.90
C SER A 322 -12.37 -19.51 -10.23
N ALA A 323 -12.86 -19.32 -11.47
CA ALA A 323 -14.14 -19.86 -11.90
C ALA A 323 -14.17 -21.39 -11.84
N ARG A 324 -13.12 -22.05 -12.36
CA ARG A 324 -12.99 -23.53 -12.32
C ARG A 324 -12.94 -24.05 -10.89
N SER A 325 -12.18 -23.39 -10.01
CA SER A 325 -12.11 -23.75 -8.60
C SER A 325 -13.46 -23.66 -7.91
N TYR A 326 -14.21 -22.58 -8.19
CA TYR A 326 -15.58 -22.41 -7.70
C TYR A 326 -16.52 -23.51 -8.16
N GLU A 327 -16.54 -23.81 -9.48
CA GLU A 327 -17.35 -24.91 -10.05
C GLU A 327 -16.98 -26.25 -9.42
N THR A 328 -15.68 -26.53 -9.24
CA THR A 328 -15.20 -27.76 -8.61
C THR A 328 -15.66 -27.84 -7.13
N ALA A 329 -15.57 -26.74 -6.40
CA ALA A 329 -16.04 -26.69 -5.01
C ALA A 329 -17.56 -26.91 -4.94
N LEU A 330 -18.31 -26.24 -5.82
CA LEU A 330 -19.78 -26.37 -5.87
C LEU A 330 -20.22 -27.80 -6.19
N SER A 331 -19.51 -28.49 -7.09
CA SER A 331 -19.81 -29.90 -7.44
C SER A 331 -19.56 -30.88 -6.28
N LYS A 332 -18.76 -30.50 -5.30
CA LYS A 332 -18.47 -31.31 -4.10
C LYS A 332 -19.45 -31.04 -2.95
N VAL A 333 -20.26 -29.96 -3.06
CA VAL A 333 -21.29 -29.67 -2.08
C VAL A 333 -22.48 -30.60 -2.35
N ASN A 334 -22.82 -31.42 -1.37
CA ASN A 334 -23.98 -32.31 -1.47
C ASN A 334 -25.23 -31.46 -1.21
N LEU A 335 -25.94 -31.06 -2.29
CA LEU A 335 -27.10 -30.19 -2.22
C LEU A 335 -28.36 -30.91 -1.63
N GLU A 336 -28.27 -32.25 -1.41
CA GLU A 336 -29.32 -33.02 -0.75
C GLU A 336 -29.29 -32.92 0.76
N ASP A 337 -28.15 -32.60 1.36
CA ASP A 337 -28.04 -32.29 2.78
C ASP A 337 -28.38 -30.83 3.02
N ALA A 338 -29.21 -30.57 4.03
CA ALA A 338 -29.52 -29.19 4.44
C ALA A 338 -28.22 -28.43 4.77
N LEU A 339 -27.89 -27.46 3.95
CA LEU A 339 -26.71 -26.60 4.20
C LEU A 339 -26.87 -25.94 5.58
N PRO A 340 -25.84 -25.92 6.42
CA PRO A 340 -25.89 -25.21 7.68
C PRO A 340 -26.23 -23.73 7.41
N GLN A 341 -27.12 -23.17 8.20
CA GLN A 341 -27.40 -21.74 8.16
C GLN A 341 -26.16 -21.00 8.68
N VAL A 342 -25.63 -20.07 7.88
CA VAL A 342 -24.56 -19.19 8.27
C VAL A 342 -25.12 -18.03 9.10
#